data_6a75b3dcac140a8ca859f8afe50d6253
#
_entry.id   6a75b3dcac140a8ca859f8afe50d6253
#
_cell.length_a   1.000
_cell.length_b   1.000
_cell.length_c   1.000
_cell.angle_alpha   90.00
_cell.angle_beta   90.00
_cell.angle_gamma   90.00
#
_symmetry.space_group_name_H-M   'P 1'
#
loop_
_entity.id
_entity.type
_entity.pdbx_description
1 polymer ?
#
loop_
_entity_poly.entity_id
_entity_poly.type
_entity_poly.pdbx_seq_one_letter_code
_entity_poly.pdbx_strand_id
1 'polypeptide(L)' 'MRQIIKFTETYPSNKLYAWSRKHNIVFAEGSPGRVYFGREQDLTVFLLTWPHSEYKFEVL' A
#
# COMPACT_ATOMS: atom_id res chain seq x y z
N MET A 1 -5.28 -13.25 8.58
CA MET A 1 -4.06 -12.65 7.98
C MET A 1 -4.17 -11.13 8.02
N ARG A 2 -3.08 -10.46 8.35
CA ARG A 2 -3.09 -8.99 8.39
C ARG A 2 -2.85 -8.44 6.98
N GLN A 3 -3.63 -7.46 6.59
CA GLN A 3 -3.49 -6.78 5.31
C GLN A 3 -2.73 -5.47 5.53
N ILE A 4 -1.46 -5.59 5.94
CA ILE A 4 -0.63 -4.44 6.29
C ILE A 4 0.67 -4.48 5.51
N ILE A 5 1.04 -3.35 4.92
CA ILE A 5 2.39 -3.17 4.36
C ILE A 5 3.08 -2.02 5.07
N LYS A 6 4.40 -1.99 4.98
CA LYS A 6 5.22 -0.92 5.53
C LYS A 6 6.26 -0.51 4.50
N PHE A 7 6.26 0.75 4.13
CA PHE A 7 7.30 1.30 3.26
C PHE A 7 8.58 1.48 4.08
N THR A 8 9.69 0.95 3.58
CA THR A 8 10.94 0.87 4.32
C THR A 8 11.87 2.04 4.11
N GLU A 9 11.66 2.81 3.05
CA GLU A 9 12.50 3.97 2.74
C GLU A 9 11.64 5.22 2.59
N THR A 10 11.10 5.46 1.41
CA THR A 10 10.28 6.64 1.13
C THR A 10 8.81 6.29 1.17
N TYR A 11 8.02 7.10 1.86
CA TYR A 11 6.57 6.93 1.88
C TYR A 11 5.97 7.74 0.73
N PRO A 12 5.49 7.09 -0.33
CA PRO A 12 5.03 7.79 -1.54
C PRO A 12 3.56 8.18 -1.44
N SER A 13 3.22 9.13 -0.56
CA SER A 13 1.82 9.42 -0.26
C SER A 13 1.02 9.85 -1.49
N ASN A 14 1.56 10.76 -2.30
CA ASN A 14 0.82 11.24 -3.48
C ASN A 14 0.54 10.13 -4.49
N LYS A 15 1.54 9.30 -4.76
CA LYS A 15 1.38 8.17 -5.68
C LYS A 15 0.44 7.12 -5.12
N LEU A 16 0.51 6.92 -3.81
CA LEU A 16 -0.35 5.95 -3.14
C LEU A 16 -1.83 6.37 -3.22
N TYR A 17 -2.12 7.64 -2.99
CA TYR A 17 -3.48 8.15 -3.11
C TYR A 17 -3.98 8.08 -4.57
N ALA A 18 -3.12 8.40 -5.54
CA ALA A 18 -3.48 8.29 -6.95
C ALA A 18 -3.79 6.85 -7.32
N TRP A 19 -2.96 5.92 -6.86
CA TRP A 19 -3.17 4.49 -7.08
C TRP A 19 -4.50 4.02 -6.46
N SER A 20 -4.78 4.44 -5.22
CA SER A 20 -5.99 4.02 -4.53
C SER A 20 -7.25 4.49 -5.24
N ARG A 21 -7.23 5.71 -5.76
CA ARG A 21 -8.37 6.24 -6.54
C ARG A 21 -8.55 5.49 -7.85
N LYS A 22 -7.45 5.20 -8.52
CA LYS A 22 -7.50 4.47 -9.79
C LYS A 22 -8.13 3.09 -9.62
N HIS A 23 -7.85 2.43 -8.51
CA HIS A 23 -8.35 1.08 -8.25
C HIS A 23 -9.57 1.04 -7.34
N ASN A 24 -10.07 2.22 -6.94
CA ASN A 24 -11.23 2.34 -6.05
C ASN A 24 -11.03 1.55 -4.75
N ILE A 25 -9.86 1.74 -4.14
CA ILE A 25 -9.48 1.06 -2.91
C ILE A 25 -9.33 2.09 -1.79
N VAL A 26 -9.86 1.77 -0.62
CA VAL A 26 -9.72 2.60 0.58
C VAL A 26 -8.68 1.97 1.49
N PHE A 27 -7.79 2.81 2.03
CA PHE A 27 -6.77 2.36 2.97
C PHE A 27 -6.64 3.36 4.11
N ALA A 28 -6.07 2.89 5.21
CA ALA A 28 -5.72 3.75 6.35
C ALA A 28 -4.21 3.82 6.47
N GLU A 29 -3.72 4.94 7.02
CA GLU A 29 -2.29 5.14 7.20
C GLU A 29 -1.91 5.01 8.65
N GLY A 30 -0.71 4.49 8.89
CA GLY A 30 -0.13 4.39 10.21
C GLY A 30 1.33 4.80 10.21
N SER A 31 1.86 5.12 11.36
CA SER A 31 3.25 5.53 11.52
C SER A 31 4.06 4.34 12.05
N PRO A 32 5.30 4.15 11.56
CA PRO A 32 5.96 4.82 10.45
C PRO A 32 5.71 4.10 9.11
N GLY A 33 5.15 4.81 8.15
CA GLY A 33 5.04 4.31 6.78
C GLY A 33 4.16 3.10 6.57
N ARG A 34 3.20 2.84 7.46
CA ARG A 34 2.33 1.68 7.37
C ARG A 34 1.05 2.01 6.62
N VAL A 35 0.58 1.03 5.84
CA VAL A 35 -0.67 1.12 5.11
C VAL A 35 -1.52 -0.09 5.48
N TYR A 36 -2.76 0.17 5.87
CA TYR A 36 -3.70 -0.86 6.30
C TYR A 36 -4.81 -0.98 5.26
N PHE A 37 -4.92 -2.16 4.65
CA PHE A 37 -6.00 -2.43 3.70
C PHE A 37 -7.15 -3.10 4.43
N GLY A 38 -8.38 -2.73 4.06
CA GLY A 38 -9.56 -3.27 4.69
C GLY A 38 -9.87 -4.71 4.29
N ARG A 39 -9.39 -5.14 3.12
CA ARG A 39 -9.68 -6.47 2.60
C ARG A 39 -8.41 -7.11 2.06
N GLU A 40 -8.35 -8.44 2.15
CA GLU A 40 -7.22 -9.19 1.63
C GLU A 40 -7.06 -8.99 0.11
N GLN A 41 -8.17 -8.91 -0.61
CA GLN A 41 -8.11 -8.70 -2.05
C GLN A 41 -7.51 -7.35 -2.42
N ASP A 42 -7.67 -6.35 -1.57
CA ASP A 42 -7.06 -5.03 -1.81
C ASP A 42 -5.55 -5.11 -1.72
N LEU A 43 -5.02 -5.85 -0.76
CA LEU A 43 -3.58 -6.11 -0.67
C LEU A 43 -3.10 -6.86 -1.91
N THR A 44 -3.87 -7.83 -2.38
CA THR A 44 -3.50 -8.59 -3.58
C THR A 44 -3.41 -7.68 -4.81
N VAL A 45 -4.38 -6.78 -4.99
CA VAL A 45 -4.35 -5.81 -6.08
C VAL A 45 -3.10 -4.92 -5.96
N PHE A 46 -2.78 -4.48 -4.75
CA PHE A 46 -1.58 -3.68 -4.51
C PHE A 46 -0.32 -4.44 -4.95
N LEU A 47 -0.19 -5.69 -4.53
CA LEU A 47 1.00 -6.49 -4.86
C LEU A 47 1.15 -6.73 -6.36
N LEU A 48 0.04 -6.78 -7.08
CA LEU A 48 0.04 -7.03 -8.52
C LEU A 48 0.28 -5.77 -9.36
N THR A 49 -0.11 -4.61 -8.85
CA THR A 49 -0.15 -3.39 -9.68
C THR A 49 0.82 -2.30 -9.23
N TRP A 50 1.30 -2.35 -7.99
CA TRP A 50 2.21 -1.33 -7.49
C TRP A 50 3.62 -1.51 -8.07
N PRO A 51 4.31 -0.42 -8.45
CA PRO A 51 5.68 -0.53 -8.99
C PRO A 51 6.71 -0.85 -7.90
N HIS A 52 6.99 -2.12 -7.73
CA HIS A 52 7.90 -2.63 -6.69
C HIS A 52 9.33 -2.09 -6.82
N SER A 53 9.75 -1.78 -8.03
CA SER A 53 11.12 -1.32 -8.29
C SER A 53 11.37 0.11 -7.82
N GLU A 54 10.32 0.91 -7.68
CA GLU A 54 10.46 2.32 -7.31
C GLU A 54 10.42 2.54 -5.80
N TYR A 55 9.58 1.80 -5.11
CA TYR A 55 9.33 2.01 -3.68
C TYR A 55 9.37 0.68 -2.96
N LYS A 56 10.35 0.54 -2.08
CA LYS A 56 10.51 -0.70 -1.30
C LYS A 56 9.54 -0.74 -0.14
N PHE A 57 8.96 -1.90 0.07
CA PHE A 57 8.04 -2.13 1.17
C PHE A 57 8.10 -3.57 1.63
N GLU A 58 7.55 -3.81 2.82
CA GLU A 58 7.41 -5.14 3.40
C GLU A 58 5.94 -5.44 3.64
N VAL A 59 5.58 -6.70 3.49
CA VAL A 59 4.25 -7.19 3.91
C VAL A 59 4.39 -7.69 5.35
N LEU A 60 3.62 -7.12 6.24
CA LEU A 60 3.70 -7.46 7.67
C LEU A 60 2.78 -8.61 8.06
#